data_1adc6d93159ff8610aadfae056c8003e
#
_entry.id   1adc6d93159ff8610aadfae056c8003e
#
_cell.length_a   1.000
_cell.length_b   1.000
_cell.length_c   1.000
_cell.angle_alpha   90.00
_cell.angle_beta   90.00
_cell.angle_gamma   90.00
#
_symmetry.space_group_name_H-M   'P 1'
#
loop_
_entity.id
_entity.type
_entity.pdbx_description
1 polymer ?
#
loop_
_entity_poly.entity_id
_entity_poly.type
_entity_poly.pdbx_seq_one_letter_code
_entity_poly.pdbx_strand_id
1 'polypeptide(L)'
;MTASVIDYDSPEPPYRQIAADVIRDIENGTLPVGRRVPSEAALMQVYGVARNTARHAVSYLRDQGYVFTKPQRGTYVAERAPAGPTDDA
;
A
#
# COMPACT_ATOMS: atom_id res chain seq x y z
N MET A 1 -18.28 0.90 -3.90
CA MET A 1 -17.23 1.23 -4.51
C MET A 1 -16.41 2.23 -3.85
N THR A 2 -15.28 2.09 -3.94
CA THR A 2 -14.41 2.90 -3.21
C THR A 2 -13.93 4.03 -4.01
N ALA A 3 -14.07 5.17 -3.52
CA ALA A 3 -13.52 6.31 -4.17
C ALA A 3 -12.04 6.36 -3.89
N SER A 4 -11.26 6.57 -4.89
CA SER A 4 -9.84 6.77 -4.72
C SER A 4 -9.58 8.22 -4.42
N VAL A 5 -10.10 8.67 -3.29
CA VAL A 5 -10.09 10.06 -2.92
C VAL A 5 -9.40 10.24 -1.59
N ILE A 6 -8.53 11.25 -1.54
CA ILE A 6 -7.88 11.60 -0.30
C ILE A 6 -8.77 12.57 0.47
N ASP A 7 -9.00 12.28 1.73
CA ASP A 7 -9.76 13.15 2.61
C ASP A 7 -8.78 14.07 3.32
N TYR A 8 -8.65 15.28 2.81
CA TYR A 8 -7.70 16.22 3.38
C TYR A 8 -8.17 16.82 4.70
N ASP A 9 -9.43 16.61 5.04
CA ASP A 9 -9.94 17.05 6.34
C ASP A 9 -9.67 16.03 7.43
N SER A 10 -9.27 14.82 7.06
CA SER A 10 -8.97 13.78 8.03
C SER A 10 -7.66 14.08 8.72
N PRO A 11 -7.52 13.72 10.01
CA PRO A 11 -6.22 13.81 10.69
C PRO A 11 -5.21 12.83 10.12
N GLU A 12 -5.66 11.83 9.35
CA GLU A 12 -4.76 10.87 8.75
C GLU A 12 -4.06 11.51 7.56
N PRO A 13 -2.73 11.48 7.49
CA PRO A 13 -2.05 12.05 6.32
C PRO A 13 -2.38 11.28 5.04
N PRO A 14 -2.28 11.93 3.89
CA PRO A 14 -2.62 11.26 2.62
C PRO A 14 -1.89 9.94 2.40
N TYR A 15 -0.61 9.84 2.73
CA TYR A 15 0.12 8.61 2.47
C TYR A 15 -0.46 7.45 3.30
N ARG A 16 -0.93 7.74 4.53
CA ARG A 16 -1.54 6.72 5.36
C ARG A 16 -2.88 6.28 4.80
N GLN A 17 -3.63 7.19 4.22
CA GLN A 17 -4.89 6.84 3.61
C GLN A 17 -4.69 5.93 2.41
N ILE A 18 -3.70 6.23 1.57
CA ILE A 18 -3.36 5.38 0.45
C ILE A 18 -2.93 4.00 0.94
N ALA A 19 -2.05 3.97 1.93
CA ALA A 19 -1.59 2.70 2.47
C ALA A 19 -2.74 1.89 3.06
N ALA A 20 -3.67 2.53 3.75
CA ALA A 20 -4.80 1.85 4.33
C ALA A 20 -5.67 1.18 3.26
N ASP A 21 -5.85 1.86 2.12
CA ASP A 21 -6.62 1.27 1.03
C ASP A 21 -5.93 0.04 0.47
N VAL A 22 -4.62 0.10 0.28
CA VAL A 22 -3.87 -1.04 -0.23
C VAL A 22 -3.91 -2.19 0.76
N ILE A 23 -3.73 -1.89 2.05
CA ILE A 23 -3.78 -2.92 3.09
C ILE A 23 -5.14 -3.60 3.09
N ARG A 24 -6.21 -2.83 2.98
CA ARG A 24 -7.54 -3.41 2.94
C ARG A 24 -7.68 -4.36 1.77
N ASP A 25 -7.17 -4.00 0.60
CA ASP A 25 -7.24 -4.84 -0.57
C ASP A 25 -6.40 -6.11 -0.41
N ILE A 26 -5.27 -6.00 0.27
CA ILE A 26 -4.45 -7.17 0.56
C ILE A 26 -5.18 -8.10 1.51
N GLU A 27 -5.78 -7.55 2.54
CA GLU A 27 -6.42 -8.35 3.57
C GLU A 27 -7.70 -9.00 3.10
N ASN A 28 -8.41 -8.36 2.19
CA ASN A 28 -9.67 -8.94 1.70
C ASN A 28 -9.47 -9.80 0.45
N GLY A 29 -8.25 -9.98 -0.01
CA GLY A 29 -7.97 -10.87 -1.12
C GLY A 29 -8.03 -10.21 -2.49
N THR A 30 -8.36 -8.94 -2.57
CA THR A 30 -8.37 -8.24 -3.85
C THR A 30 -6.96 -8.16 -4.43
N LEU A 31 -5.96 -8.03 -3.57
CA LEU A 31 -4.55 -8.09 -3.95
C LEU A 31 -3.91 -9.29 -3.29
N PRO A 32 -3.94 -10.45 -3.94
CA PRO A 32 -3.34 -11.65 -3.35
C PRO A 32 -1.83 -11.57 -3.28
N VAL A 33 -1.27 -12.42 -2.45
CA VAL A 33 0.18 -12.55 -2.31
C VAL A 33 0.80 -12.77 -3.69
N GLY A 34 1.89 -12.06 -3.95
CA GLY A 34 2.60 -12.16 -5.22
C GLY A 34 2.04 -11.28 -6.31
N ARG A 35 0.89 -10.66 -6.07
CA ARG A 35 0.32 -9.74 -7.06
C ARG A 35 1.04 -8.41 -6.99
N ARG A 36 1.23 -7.80 -8.14
CA ARG A 36 1.85 -6.50 -8.22
C ARG A 36 0.91 -5.44 -7.68
N VAL A 37 1.45 -4.57 -6.83
CA VAL A 37 0.65 -3.45 -6.33
C VAL A 37 0.80 -2.27 -7.29
N PRO A 38 -0.09 -1.28 -7.19
CA PRO A 38 0.04 -0.11 -8.06
C PRO A 38 1.37 0.59 -7.88
N SER A 39 1.94 1.04 -8.97
CA SER A 39 3.20 1.77 -8.94
C SER A 39 3.00 3.15 -8.35
N GLU A 40 4.11 3.82 -8.04
CA GLU A 40 4.05 5.22 -7.60
C GLU A 40 3.31 6.06 -8.61
N ALA A 41 3.61 5.87 -9.91
CA ALA A 41 2.95 6.64 -10.94
C ALA A 41 1.45 6.37 -10.96
N ALA A 42 1.05 5.13 -10.79
CA ALA A 42 -0.36 4.78 -10.76
C ALA A 42 -1.04 5.40 -9.55
N LEU A 43 -0.37 5.38 -8.39
CA LEU A 43 -0.94 5.98 -7.19
C LEU A 43 -1.10 7.48 -7.34
N MET A 44 -0.12 8.14 -7.97
CA MET A 44 -0.23 9.56 -8.24
C MET A 44 -1.47 9.86 -9.07
N GLN A 45 -1.70 9.05 -10.07
CA GLN A 45 -2.81 9.27 -10.97
C GLN A 45 -4.15 8.95 -10.32
N VAL A 46 -4.22 7.85 -9.62
CA VAL A 46 -5.46 7.40 -8.99
C VAL A 46 -5.88 8.35 -7.87
N TYR A 47 -4.93 8.78 -7.05
CA TYR A 47 -5.25 9.58 -5.87
C TYR A 47 -5.01 11.07 -6.07
N GLY A 48 -4.41 11.45 -7.17
CA GLY A 48 -4.16 12.88 -7.42
C GLY A 48 -3.14 13.47 -6.47
N VAL A 49 -2.11 12.71 -6.12
CA VAL A 49 -1.10 13.15 -5.16
C VAL A 49 0.25 13.30 -5.85
N ALA A 50 1.15 14.02 -5.18
CA ALA A 50 2.51 14.18 -5.66
C ALA A 50 3.29 12.90 -5.49
N ARG A 51 4.40 12.80 -6.22
CA ARG A 51 5.23 11.59 -6.19
C ARG A 51 5.73 11.26 -4.78
N ASN A 52 6.10 12.30 -4.03
CA ASN A 52 6.59 12.04 -2.67
C ASN A 52 5.54 11.38 -1.79
N THR A 53 4.29 11.76 -1.93
CA THR A 53 3.22 11.14 -1.17
C THR A 53 3.03 9.69 -1.58
N ALA A 54 3.04 9.42 -2.88
CA ALA A 54 2.92 8.05 -3.37
C ALA A 54 4.09 7.20 -2.90
N ARG A 55 5.29 7.75 -2.98
CA ARG A 55 6.49 7.03 -2.54
C ARG A 55 6.42 6.75 -1.05
N HIS A 56 5.96 7.71 -0.27
CA HIS A 56 5.85 7.53 1.17
C HIS A 56 4.87 6.40 1.51
N ALA A 57 3.76 6.32 0.76
CA ALA A 57 2.80 5.24 0.97
C ALA A 57 3.42 3.88 0.71
N VAL A 58 4.16 3.74 -0.39
CA VAL A 58 4.82 2.48 -0.71
C VAL A 58 5.87 2.13 0.34
N SER A 59 6.63 3.13 0.76
CA SER A 59 7.66 2.93 1.78
C SER A 59 7.04 2.45 3.10
N TYR A 60 5.93 3.05 3.48
CA TYR A 60 5.23 2.64 4.68
C TYR A 60 4.76 1.19 4.58
N LEU A 61 4.18 0.82 3.44
CA LEU A 61 3.72 -0.55 3.23
C LEU A 61 4.88 -1.54 3.30
N ARG A 62 6.02 -1.16 2.75
CA ARG A 62 7.19 -2.02 2.78
C ARG A 62 7.72 -2.15 4.20
N ASP A 63 7.78 -1.05 4.94
CA ASP A 63 8.24 -1.07 6.32
C ASP A 63 7.35 -1.92 7.20
N GLN A 64 6.06 -1.96 6.91
CA GLN A 64 5.11 -2.76 7.66
C GLN A 64 5.07 -4.21 7.21
N GLY A 65 5.80 -4.55 6.16
CA GLY A 65 5.88 -5.93 5.70
C GLY A 65 4.76 -6.36 4.79
N TYR A 66 3.96 -5.45 4.29
CA TYR A 66 2.87 -5.80 3.39
C TYR A 66 3.33 -6.03 1.96
N VAL A 67 4.40 -5.36 1.56
CA VAL A 67 4.89 -5.46 0.19
C VAL A 67 6.41 -5.53 0.20
N PHE A 68 6.97 -5.96 -0.92
CA PHE A 68 8.41 -5.92 -1.13
C PHE A 68 8.68 -5.45 -2.55
N THR A 69 9.84 -4.88 -2.75
CA THR A 69 10.22 -4.33 -4.04
C THR A 69 11.27 -5.23 -4.69
N LYS A 70 11.03 -5.57 -5.96
CA LYS A 70 12.02 -6.28 -6.77
C LYS A 70 12.63 -5.26 -7.71
N PRO A 71 13.96 -5.11 -7.71
CA PRO A 71 14.59 -4.12 -8.59
C PRO A 71 14.18 -4.34 -10.04
N GLN A 72 13.80 -3.27 -10.70
CA GLN A 72 13.44 -3.26 -12.10
C GLN A 72 12.20 -4.08 -12.44
N ARG A 73 11.48 -4.58 -11.42
CA ARG A 73 10.28 -5.36 -11.65
C ARG A 73 9.05 -4.70 -11.08
N GLY A 74 9.17 -4.09 -9.91
CA GLY A 74 8.06 -3.43 -9.28
C GLY A 74 7.90 -3.85 -7.84
N THR A 75 6.76 -3.51 -7.28
CA THR A 75 6.45 -3.81 -5.90
C THR A 75 5.31 -4.81 -5.85
N TYR A 76 5.47 -5.84 -5.03
CA TYR A 76 4.54 -6.97 -4.99
C TYR A 76 4.07 -7.22 -3.59
N VAL A 77 2.89 -7.82 -3.48
CA VAL A 77 2.34 -8.20 -2.17
C VAL A 77 3.22 -9.28 -1.55
N ALA A 78 3.70 -9.01 -0.34
CA ALA A 78 4.54 -9.94 0.38
C ALA A 78 3.69 -10.97 1.10
N GLU A 79 4.27 -12.15 1.29
CA GLU A 79 3.62 -13.16 2.09
C GLU A 79 3.76 -12.81 3.55
N ARG A 80 2.67 -12.78 4.27
CA ARG A 80 2.68 -12.44 5.68
C ARG A 80 2.00 -13.54 6.48
N ALA A 81 2.51 -13.76 7.65
CA ALA A 81 1.82 -14.66 8.57
C ALA A 81 0.52 -13.99 8.99
N PRO A 82 -0.56 -14.73 8.99
CA PRO A 82 -1.82 -14.15 9.41
C PRO A 82 -1.74 -13.79 10.87
N ALA A 83 -2.18 -12.65 11.14
CA ALA A 83 -2.30 -12.18 12.48
C ALA A 83 -1.16 -12.61 13.30
N GLY A 84 -0.46 -12.50 13.07
CA GLY A 84 0.34 -12.90 13.80
C GLY A 84 1.31 -12.80 14.70
N PRO A 85 1.58 -13.15 15.10
CA PRO A 85 2.29 -12.98 15.60
C PRO A 85 3.47 -13.06 15.56
N THR A 86 3.53 -13.16 15.38
CA THR A 86 4.28 -13.29 15.32
C THR A 86 5.09 -13.25 15.64
N ASP A 87 5.32 -13.22 15.83
CA ASP A 87 6.01 -13.24 16.03
C ASP A 87 6.75 -13.26 16.24
N ASP A 88 6.94 -13.45 16.47
CA ASP A 88 7.63 -13.55 16.59
C ASP A 88 8.20 -13.58 16.71
N ALA A 89 8.16 -13.72 16.92
CA ALA A 89 8.70 -13.72 16.95
C ALA A 89 9.21 -13.80 17.07
#